data_da6d009f71158a22b85d224d2f57f210
#
_entry.id   da6d009f71158a22b85d224d2f57f210
#
_cell.length_a   1.000
_cell.length_b   1.000
_cell.length_c   1.000
_cell.angle_alpha   90.00
_cell.angle_beta   90.00
_cell.angle_gamma   90.00
#
_symmetry.space_group_name_H-M   'P 1'
#
loop_
_entity.id
_entity.type
_entity.pdbx_description
1 polymer ?
#
loop_
_entity_poly.entity_id
_entity_poly.type
_entity_poly.pdbx_seq_one_letter_code
_entity_poly.pdbx_strand_id
1 'polypeptide(L)'
;MNERALFQLGIDLDAPNGIPGNAQAEGYISTTDGSVSAYTPEQPKDHFIVRNGTECAGTHLIIDLIGASGLDDIGLIEWTLRRCVKESGATLLHIHLHHFTPNHGVSGVVVLAENHISIHTWPERHYAALDVFMCGDARPELCVEVLKRAFKPESVRVQEILRGEGA
;
A
#
# COMPACT_ATOMS: atom_id res chain seq x y z
N MET A 1 34.08 -14.06 -18.30
CA MET A 1 33.99 -12.61 -18.14
C MET A 1 32.56 -12.31 -17.75
N ASN A 2 32.37 -11.91 -16.50
CA ASN A 2 31.07 -11.68 -15.86
C ASN A 2 30.71 -10.21 -16.01
N GLU A 3 29.73 -9.88 -16.83
CA GLU A 3 29.09 -8.56 -16.77
C GLU A 3 27.84 -8.64 -15.90
N ARG A 4 27.99 -8.16 -14.68
CA ARG A 4 26.87 -7.81 -13.82
C ARG A 4 26.25 -6.53 -14.38
N ALA A 5 25.05 -6.65 -14.95
CA ALA A 5 24.22 -5.48 -15.22
C ALA A 5 23.75 -4.91 -13.87
N LEU A 6 24.42 -3.88 -13.41
CA LEU A 6 23.93 -3.02 -12.32
C LEU A 6 22.78 -2.19 -12.89
N PHE A 7 21.57 -2.42 -12.43
CA PHE A 7 20.46 -1.50 -12.60
C PHE A 7 20.82 -0.22 -11.81
N GLN A 8 21.27 0.78 -12.54
CA GLN A 8 21.52 2.11 -11.99
C GLN A 8 20.17 2.83 -11.90
N LEU A 9 19.58 2.79 -10.72
CA LEU A 9 18.54 3.75 -10.35
C LEU A 9 19.21 5.12 -10.34
N GLY A 10 18.88 5.97 -11.32
CA GLY A 10 19.41 7.34 -11.42
C GLY A 10 18.89 8.19 -10.26
N ILE A 11 19.52 8.08 -9.12
CA ILE A 11 19.42 9.06 -8.05
C ILE A 11 20.60 9.99 -8.26
N ASP A 12 20.31 11.20 -8.74
CA ASP A 12 21.30 12.26 -8.86
C ASP A 12 21.64 12.75 -7.45
N LEU A 13 22.78 12.33 -6.92
CA LEU A 13 23.23 12.67 -5.58
C LEU A 13 23.87 14.07 -5.49
N ASP A 14 23.93 14.82 -6.59
CA ASP A 14 24.56 16.15 -6.68
C ASP A 14 23.56 17.32 -6.69
N ALA A 15 22.31 17.13 -6.33
CA ALA A 15 21.38 18.25 -6.13
C ALA A 15 21.79 19.02 -4.86
N PRO A 16 22.08 20.34 -4.95
CA PRO A 16 22.42 21.11 -3.77
C PRO A 16 21.25 21.15 -2.80
N ASN A 17 21.49 20.71 -1.57
CA ASN A 17 20.57 20.79 -0.45
C ASN A 17 20.14 22.24 -0.15
N GLY A 18 19.10 22.69 -0.81
CA GLY A 18 18.34 23.86 -0.42
C GLY A 18 17.07 23.42 0.28
N ILE A 19 17.14 23.15 1.58
CA ILE A 19 15.94 23.10 2.43
C ILE A 19 15.55 24.56 2.65
N PRO A 20 14.39 25.03 2.16
CA PRO A 20 13.88 26.32 2.57
C PRO A 20 13.50 26.22 4.04
N GLY A 21 14.14 27.04 4.86
CA GLY A 21 13.86 27.10 6.28
C GLY A 21 12.39 27.40 6.59
N ASN A 22 11.97 26.76 7.64
CA ASN A 22 10.99 27.17 8.63
C ASN A 22 9.95 28.20 8.17
N ALA A 23 8.89 27.74 7.50
CA ALA A 23 7.66 28.52 7.46
C ALA A 23 6.96 28.34 8.80
N GLN A 24 7.13 29.32 9.68
CA GLN A 24 6.28 29.48 10.85
C GLN A 24 4.82 29.63 10.35
N ALA A 25 3.97 28.73 10.80
CA ALA A 25 2.53 28.85 10.61
C ALA A 25 2.06 30.08 11.39
N GLU A 26 1.95 31.20 10.71
CA GLU A 26 1.26 32.37 11.25
C GLU A 26 -0.23 32.05 11.34
N GLY A 27 -0.71 31.93 12.58
CA GLY A 27 -2.10 31.73 12.88
C GLY A 27 -2.94 32.94 12.44
N TYR A 28 -3.88 32.74 11.54
CA TYR A 28 -4.89 33.71 11.19
C TYR A 28 -5.86 33.88 12.36
N ILE A 29 -5.75 34.99 13.09
CA ILE A 29 -6.73 35.36 14.11
C ILE A 29 -7.84 36.15 13.41
N SER A 30 -9.00 35.50 13.20
CA SER A 30 -10.23 36.20 12.86
C SER A 30 -10.95 36.55 14.15
N THR A 31 -10.92 37.80 14.52
CA THR A 31 -11.69 38.36 15.65
C THR A 31 -13.05 38.81 15.16
N THR A 32 -14.08 37.99 15.39
CA THR A 32 -15.45 38.50 15.57
C THR A 32 -16.13 37.62 16.62
N ASP A 33 -16.48 38.33 17.70
CA ASP A 33 -17.26 37.89 18.86
C ASP A 33 -16.50 37.08 19.92
N GLY A 34 -16.52 37.63 21.12
CA GLY A 34 -15.73 37.31 22.31
C GLY A 34 -15.93 35.95 22.98
N SER A 35 -15.97 34.85 22.27
CA SER A 35 -15.83 33.53 22.84
C SER A 35 -14.53 32.88 22.33
N VAL A 36 -13.48 32.89 23.16
CA VAL A 36 -12.26 32.13 22.92
C VAL A 36 -12.61 30.63 23.13
N SER A 37 -13.01 29.98 22.08
CA SER A 37 -13.01 28.53 22.08
C SER A 37 -11.53 28.08 22.07
N ALA A 38 -11.07 27.50 23.17
CA ALA A 38 -9.75 26.91 23.23
C ALA A 38 -9.66 25.82 22.18
N TYR A 39 -8.93 26.09 21.09
CA TYR A 39 -8.53 25.05 20.13
C TYR A 39 -7.62 24.11 20.88
N THR A 40 -8.16 23.00 21.34
CA THR A 40 -7.36 21.83 21.71
C THR A 40 -6.92 21.21 20.40
N PRO A 41 -5.61 21.21 20.05
CA PRO A 41 -5.15 20.47 18.89
C PRO A 41 -5.53 19.00 19.13
N GLU A 42 -6.34 18.44 18.22
CA GLU A 42 -6.56 16.99 18.22
C GLU A 42 -5.19 16.35 18.20
N GLN A 43 -4.93 15.51 19.19
CA GLN A 43 -3.68 14.73 19.20
C GLN A 43 -3.64 13.92 17.90
N PRO A 44 -2.49 13.86 17.21
CA PRO A 44 -2.36 13.02 16.02
C PRO A 44 -2.90 11.64 16.37
N LYS A 45 -3.89 11.16 15.60
CA LYS A 45 -4.42 9.82 15.79
C LYS A 45 -3.27 8.84 15.60
N ASP A 46 -2.91 8.15 16.66
CA ASP A 46 -2.06 6.98 16.58
C ASP A 46 -2.82 5.90 15.81
N HIS A 47 -2.27 5.46 14.67
CA HIS A 47 -2.86 4.44 13.83
C HIS A 47 -2.45 3.01 14.24
N PHE A 48 -1.82 2.85 15.41
CA PHE A 48 -1.56 1.54 15.98
C PHE A 48 -2.87 0.81 16.27
N ILE A 49 -2.85 -0.49 16.08
CA ILE A 49 -4.00 -1.38 16.28
C ILE A 49 -3.68 -2.43 17.35
N VAL A 50 -4.72 -2.98 17.97
CA VAL A 50 -4.57 -4.16 18.83
C VAL A 50 -5.10 -5.38 18.08
N ARG A 51 -4.22 -6.31 17.75
CA ARG A 51 -4.56 -7.56 17.06
C ARG A 51 -4.15 -8.74 17.95
N ASN A 52 -5.10 -9.64 18.29
CA ASN A 52 -4.86 -10.78 19.15
C ASN A 52 -4.25 -10.42 20.52
N GLY A 53 -4.54 -9.23 21.06
CA GLY A 53 -3.98 -8.73 22.32
C GLY A 53 -2.59 -8.10 22.20
N THR A 54 -2.04 -8.00 20.99
CA THR A 54 -0.75 -7.36 20.71
C THR A 54 -0.96 -6.01 20.04
N GLU A 55 -0.35 -4.96 20.59
CA GLU A 55 -0.30 -3.64 19.97
C GLU A 55 0.75 -3.63 18.87
N CYS A 56 0.37 -3.14 17.69
CA CYS A 56 1.23 -3.15 16.51
C CYS A 56 0.86 -2.03 15.52
N ALA A 57 1.79 -1.69 14.63
CA ALA A 57 1.60 -0.66 13.61
C ALA A 57 0.61 -1.10 12.51
N GLY A 58 0.37 -2.39 12.33
CA GLY A 58 -0.58 -2.90 11.36
C GLY A 58 -0.37 -4.36 10.99
N THR A 59 -1.31 -4.87 10.20
CA THR A 59 -1.29 -6.25 9.69
C THR A 59 -0.75 -6.27 8.27
N HIS A 60 0.26 -7.11 8.02
CA HIS A 60 0.86 -7.35 6.73
C HIS A 60 0.56 -8.77 6.25
N LEU A 61 -0.18 -8.90 5.16
CA LEU A 61 -0.43 -10.17 4.50
C LEU A 61 0.53 -10.34 3.33
N ILE A 62 1.25 -11.45 3.31
CA ILE A 62 2.05 -11.92 2.18
C ILE A 62 1.24 -13.01 1.51
N ILE A 63 0.91 -12.83 0.21
CA ILE A 63 -0.09 -13.64 -0.49
C ILE A 63 0.53 -14.20 -1.76
N ASP A 64 0.49 -15.53 -1.91
CA ASP A 64 0.80 -16.23 -3.16
C ASP A 64 -0.49 -16.75 -3.80
N LEU A 65 -0.72 -16.41 -5.06
CA LEU A 65 -1.77 -16.98 -5.89
C LEU A 65 -1.13 -17.98 -6.86
N ILE A 66 -1.52 -19.25 -6.78
CA ILE A 66 -0.97 -20.34 -7.57
C ILE A 66 -2.07 -20.90 -8.47
N GLY A 67 -1.77 -21.14 -9.76
CA GLY A 67 -2.74 -21.57 -10.77
C GLY A 67 -3.74 -20.44 -11.11
N ALA A 68 -3.34 -19.19 -10.99
CA ALA A 68 -4.18 -18.04 -11.23
C ALA A 68 -4.28 -17.68 -12.73
N SER A 69 -5.34 -16.97 -13.12
CA SER A 69 -5.62 -16.54 -14.49
C SER A 69 -5.87 -15.03 -14.58
N GLY A 70 -5.77 -14.46 -15.80
CA GLY A 70 -5.98 -13.02 -16.03
C GLY A 70 -4.85 -12.15 -15.49
N LEU A 71 -3.66 -12.72 -15.34
CA LEU A 71 -2.49 -12.08 -14.73
C LEU A 71 -1.71 -11.15 -15.68
N ASP A 72 -2.10 -11.11 -16.95
CA ASP A 72 -1.61 -10.24 -18.02
C ASP A 72 -2.59 -9.11 -18.36
N ASP A 73 -3.81 -9.15 -17.83
CA ASP A 73 -4.83 -8.13 -18.03
C ASP A 73 -4.67 -7.01 -17.00
N ILE A 74 -3.98 -5.93 -17.39
CA ILE A 74 -3.74 -4.77 -16.53
C ILE A 74 -5.04 -4.09 -16.09
N GLY A 75 -6.10 -4.12 -16.92
CA GLY A 75 -7.40 -3.56 -16.60
C GLY A 75 -8.12 -4.36 -15.50
N LEU A 76 -8.09 -5.71 -15.61
CA LEU A 76 -8.61 -6.59 -14.57
C LEU A 76 -7.83 -6.43 -13.26
N ILE A 77 -6.50 -6.33 -13.33
CA ILE A 77 -5.63 -6.15 -12.17
C ILE A 77 -5.97 -4.82 -11.47
N GLU A 78 -6.04 -3.71 -12.22
CA GLU A 78 -6.38 -2.41 -11.65
C GLU A 78 -7.76 -2.44 -10.98
N TRP A 79 -8.75 -2.95 -11.68
CA TRP A 79 -10.11 -3.07 -11.14
C TRP A 79 -10.12 -3.90 -9.83
N THR A 80 -9.39 -5.01 -9.81
CA THR A 80 -9.29 -5.91 -8.65
C THR A 80 -8.65 -5.21 -7.46
N LEU A 81 -7.52 -4.49 -7.68
CA LEU A 81 -6.84 -3.76 -6.61
C LEU A 81 -7.70 -2.64 -6.04
N ARG A 82 -8.41 -1.88 -6.89
CA ARG A 82 -9.38 -0.88 -6.45
C ARG A 82 -10.52 -1.52 -5.65
N ARG A 83 -10.93 -2.72 -6.02
CA ARG A 83 -11.94 -3.47 -5.27
C ARG A 83 -11.40 -3.93 -3.91
N CYS A 84 -10.15 -4.38 -3.83
CA CYS A 84 -9.47 -4.69 -2.55
C CYS A 84 -9.50 -3.48 -1.62
N VAL A 85 -9.12 -2.30 -2.10
CA VAL A 85 -9.15 -1.06 -1.33
C VAL A 85 -10.55 -0.77 -0.78
N LYS A 86 -11.57 -0.86 -1.64
CA LYS A 86 -12.95 -0.60 -1.24
C LYS A 86 -13.46 -1.59 -0.18
N GLU A 87 -13.23 -2.88 -0.39
CA GLU A 87 -13.73 -3.93 0.52
C GLU A 87 -12.99 -3.93 1.86
N SER A 88 -11.69 -3.60 1.87
CA SER A 88 -10.91 -3.49 3.10
C SER A 88 -11.25 -2.24 3.92
N GLY A 89 -11.99 -1.29 3.35
CA GLY A 89 -12.29 -0.01 4.00
C GLY A 89 -11.12 0.98 3.98
N ALA A 90 -10.10 0.74 3.14
CA ALA A 90 -8.94 1.60 3.02
C ALA A 90 -9.21 2.77 2.06
N THR A 91 -8.35 3.80 2.15
CA THR A 91 -8.43 5.04 1.37
C THR A 91 -7.36 5.04 0.27
N LEU A 92 -7.79 5.03 -1.00
CA LEU A 92 -6.89 5.10 -2.15
C LEU A 92 -6.27 6.49 -2.28
N LEU A 93 -4.93 6.57 -2.27
CA LEU A 93 -4.18 7.79 -2.59
C LEU A 93 -3.63 7.75 -4.01
N HIS A 94 -2.97 6.65 -4.40
CA HIS A 94 -2.38 6.49 -5.73
C HIS A 94 -2.34 5.04 -6.15
N ILE A 95 -2.40 4.77 -7.46
CA ILE A 95 -2.17 3.46 -8.05
C ILE A 95 -1.25 3.60 -9.26
N HIS A 96 -0.23 2.77 -9.33
CA HIS A 96 0.65 2.67 -10.48
C HIS A 96 0.86 1.22 -10.86
N LEU A 97 0.62 0.89 -12.13
CA LEU A 97 0.83 -0.43 -12.70
C LEU A 97 1.73 -0.31 -13.92
N HIS A 98 2.66 -1.23 -14.05
CA HIS A 98 3.55 -1.36 -15.20
C HIS A 98 3.37 -2.73 -15.86
N HIS A 99 3.08 -2.73 -17.15
CA HIS A 99 2.94 -3.94 -17.96
C HIS A 99 4.24 -4.22 -18.71
N PHE A 100 4.85 -5.35 -18.45
CA PHE A 100 6.12 -5.73 -19.07
C PHE A 100 5.90 -6.36 -20.45
N THR A 101 6.75 -5.98 -21.41
CA THR A 101 6.83 -6.64 -22.73
C THR A 101 8.22 -7.25 -22.89
N PRO A 102 8.37 -8.47 -23.44
CA PRO A 102 7.35 -9.30 -24.08
C PRO A 102 6.62 -10.28 -23.14
N ASN A 103 6.99 -10.41 -21.87
CA ASN A 103 6.51 -11.48 -20.98
C ASN A 103 5.11 -11.22 -20.39
N HIS A 104 4.51 -10.06 -20.68
CA HIS A 104 3.15 -9.68 -20.29
C HIS A 104 2.85 -9.71 -18.77
N GLY A 105 3.86 -9.83 -17.91
CA GLY A 105 3.70 -9.70 -16.48
C GLY A 105 3.38 -8.25 -16.09
N VAL A 106 2.70 -8.08 -14.96
CA VAL A 106 2.36 -6.77 -14.39
C VAL A 106 3.00 -6.63 -13.03
N SER A 107 3.63 -5.50 -12.78
CA SER A 107 4.05 -5.08 -11.45
C SER A 107 3.39 -3.77 -11.07
N GLY A 108 3.02 -3.62 -9.81
CA GLY A 108 2.40 -2.38 -9.39
C GLY A 108 2.28 -2.18 -7.91
N VAL A 109 1.90 -0.97 -7.55
CA VAL A 109 1.67 -0.55 -6.18
C VAL A 109 0.44 0.33 -6.08
N VAL A 110 -0.30 0.12 -5.01
CA VAL A 110 -1.40 0.96 -4.56
C VAL A 110 -0.96 1.61 -3.26
N VAL A 111 -0.84 2.93 -3.25
CA VAL A 111 -0.55 3.73 -2.07
C VAL A 111 -1.86 4.08 -1.40
N LEU A 112 -1.97 3.78 -0.13
CA LEU A 112 -3.15 4.01 0.69
C LEU A 112 -2.82 4.99 1.82
N ALA A 113 -3.82 5.64 2.39
CA ALA A 113 -3.66 6.36 3.64
C ALA A 113 -3.25 5.40 4.78
N GLU A 114 -3.66 4.13 4.68
CA GLU A 114 -3.39 3.05 5.61
C GLU A 114 -2.23 2.13 5.16
N ASN A 115 -1.24 2.61 4.41
CA ASN A 115 -0.02 1.98 3.89
C ASN A 115 -0.11 1.56 2.39
N HIS A 116 -0.16 0.26 2.02
CA HIS A 116 -0.09 -0.11 0.60
C HIS A 116 -0.58 -1.53 0.26
N ILE A 117 -0.81 -1.74 -1.04
CA ILE A 117 -0.87 -3.06 -1.67
C ILE A 117 0.18 -3.08 -2.79
N SER A 118 0.99 -4.14 -2.90
CA SER A 118 1.82 -4.39 -4.07
C SER A 118 1.39 -5.67 -4.79
N ILE A 119 1.68 -5.76 -6.08
CA ILE A 119 1.42 -6.94 -6.91
C ILE A 119 2.55 -7.15 -7.93
N HIS A 120 2.92 -8.42 -8.09
CA HIS A 120 3.80 -8.88 -9.16
C HIS A 120 3.21 -10.13 -9.77
N THR A 121 3.15 -10.20 -11.11
CA THR A 121 2.54 -11.34 -11.80
C THR A 121 3.50 -12.00 -12.77
N TRP A 122 3.36 -13.33 -12.88
CA TRP A 122 4.05 -14.19 -13.85
C TRP A 122 3.00 -15.00 -14.59
N PRO A 123 2.39 -14.45 -15.67
CA PRO A 123 1.32 -15.13 -16.42
C PRO A 123 1.73 -16.49 -16.93
N GLU A 124 2.99 -16.64 -17.37
CA GLU A 124 3.58 -17.87 -17.88
C GLU A 124 3.76 -18.99 -16.82
N ARG A 125 3.65 -18.60 -15.55
CA ARG A 125 3.70 -19.50 -14.38
C ARG A 125 2.34 -19.66 -13.71
N HIS A 126 1.30 -18.94 -14.18
CA HIS A 126 0.01 -18.85 -13.51
C HIS A 126 0.17 -18.44 -12.04
N TYR A 127 1.11 -17.53 -11.76
CA TYR A 127 1.51 -17.14 -10.42
C TYR A 127 1.48 -15.61 -10.23
N ALA A 128 1.00 -15.20 -9.07
CA ALA A 128 1.12 -13.82 -8.61
C ALA A 128 1.52 -13.76 -7.13
N ALA A 129 2.38 -12.79 -6.80
CA ALA A 129 2.78 -12.43 -5.45
C ALA A 129 2.20 -11.07 -5.09
N LEU A 130 1.60 -10.97 -3.90
CA LEU A 130 1.06 -9.72 -3.39
C LEU A 130 1.47 -9.49 -1.95
N ASP A 131 1.66 -8.22 -1.63
CA ASP A 131 1.78 -7.71 -0.26
C ASP A 131 0.60 -6.80 0.01
N VAL A 132 -0.07 -7.01 1.15
CA VAL A 132 -1.17 -6.17 1.62
C VAL A 132 -0.83 -5.75 3.03
N PHE A 133 -0.34 -4.52 3.20
CA PHE A 133 -0.03 -3.97 4.51
C PHE A 133 -1.00 -2.84 4.83
N MET A 134 -1.73 -2.98 5.94
CA MET A 134 -2.70 -1.99 6.37
C MET A 134 -2.68 -1.78 7.87
N CYS A 135 -2.94 -0.54 8.29
CA CYS A 135 -3.08 -0.11 9.68
C CYS A 135 -4.50 0.42 9.97
N GLY A 136 -4.72 0.91 11.18
CA GLY A 136 -5.99 1.51 11.59
C GLY A 136 -7.17 0.53 11.48
N ASP A 137 -8.31 1.06 11.03
CA ASP A 137 -9.56 0.28 10.94
C ASP A 137 -9.68 -0.56 9.65
N ALA A 138 -8.66 -0.50 8.77
CA ALA A 138 -8.67 -1.26 7.52
C ALA A 138 -8.54 -2.78 7.78
N ARG A 139 -9.19 -3.56 6.91
CA ARG A 139 -9.34 -5.01 7.03
C ARG A 139 -8.66 -5.73 5.86
N PRO A 140 -7.32 -5.91 5.89
CA PRO A 140 -6.55 -6.48 4.78
C PRO A 140 -7.00 -7.91 4.40
N GLU A 141 -7.54 -8.69 5.35
CA GLU A 141 -8.03 -10.05 5.11
C GLU A 141 -9.15 -10.11 4.07
N LEU A 142 -9.94 -9.04 3.90
CA LEU A 142 -11.00 -8.98 2.90
C LEU A 142 -10.47 -8.94 1.46
N CYS A 143 -9.22 -8.51 1.28
CA CYS A 143 -8.56 -8.54 -0.03
C CYS A 143 -8.42 -9.96 -0.57
N VAL A 144 -8.20 -10.96 0.29
CA VAL A 144 -7.98 -12.36 -0.12
C VAL A 144 -9.17 -12.90 -0.92
N GLU A 145 -10.40 -12.65 -0.47
CA GLU A 145 -11.61 -13.11 -1.15
C GLU A 145 -11.87 -12.35 -2.47
N VAL A 146 -11.48 -11.08 -2.55
CA VAL A 146 -11.54 -10.30 -3.79
C VAL A 146 -10.59 -10.90 -4.83
N LEU A 147 -9.34 -11.17 -4.43
CA LEU A 147 -8.29 -11.75 -5.27
C LEU A 147 -8.69 -13.14 -5.78
N LYS A 148 -9.23 -14.01 -4.91
CA LYS A 148 -9.72 -15.33 -5.31
C LYS A 148 -10.81 -15.27 -6.38
N ARG A 149 -11.77 -14.37 -6.22
CA ARG A 149 -12.87 -14.21 -7.19
C ARG A 149 -12.39 -13.69 -8.54
N ALA A 150 -11.44 -12.76 -8.53
CA ALA A 150 -10.94 -12.14 -9.75
C ALA A 150 -10.01 -13.06 -10.55
N PHE A 151 -9.01 -13.65 -9.88
CA PHE A 151 -7.94 -14.40 -10.54
C PHE A 151 -8.13 -15.92 -10.54
N LYS A 152 -9.14 -16.43 -9.80
CA LYS A 152 -9.55 -17.84 -9.74
C LYS A 152 -8.36 -18.80 -9.54
N PRO A 153 -7.47 -18.58 -8.56
CA PRO A 153 -6.33 -19.43 -8.33
C PRO A 153 -6.75 -20.84 -7.88
N GLU A 154 -5.96 -21.85 -8.23
CA GLU A 154 -6.11 -23.22 -7.75
C GLU A 154 -5.81 -23.32 -6.23
N SER A 155 -4.82 -22.55 -5.78
CA SER A 155 -4.51 -22.43 -4.35
C SER A 155 -4.02 -21.04 -3.98
N VAL A 156 -4.23 -20.68 -2.73
CA VAL A 156 -3.78 -19.40 -2.14
C VAL A 156 -3.01 -19.71 -0.86
N ARG A 157 -1.81 -19.14 -0.75
CA ARG A 157 -1.05 -19.14 0.51
C ARG A 157 -1.10 -17.74 1.09
N VAL A 158 -1.36 -17.63 2.38
CA VAL A 158 -1.40 -16.35 3.09
C VAL A 158 -0.56 -16.50 4.36
N GLN A 159 0.38 -15.57 4.54
CA GLN A 159 1.09 -15.38 5.80
C GLN A 159 0.67 -14.05 6.39
N GLU A 160 0.28 -14.03 7.66
CA GLU A 160 -0.04 -12.82 8.41
C GLU A 160 1.15 -12.48 9.31
N ILE A 161 1.61 -11.22 9.22
CA ILE A 161 2.71 -10.69 10.03
C ILE A 161 2.22 -9.41 10.69
N LEU A 162 2.28 -9.34 12.01
CA LEU A 162 2.09 -8.08 12.72
C LEU A 162 3.38 -7.26 12.65
N ARG A 163 3.26 -6.00 12.26
CA ARG A 163 4.41 -5.10 12.09
C ARG A 163 4.43 -4.07 13.21
N GLY A 164 5.65 -3.78 13.72
CA GLY A 164 5.82 -2.79 14.78
C GLY A 164 5.34 -3.28 16.16
N GLU A 165 5.42 -4.59 16.44
CA GLU A 165 5.17 -5.10 17.78
C GLU A 165 6.20 -4.53 18.76
N GLY A 166 5.74 -3.88 19.83
CA GLY A 166 6.59 -3.30 20.87
C GLY A 166 7.35 -2.05 20.46
N ALA A 167 6.93 -1.36 19.37
CA ALA A 167 7.52 -0.11 18.93
C ALA A 167 7.05 1.09 19.78
#